data_768c2c29dcb27b85b463eef8f7667b28
#
_entry.id   768c2c29dcb27b85b463eef8f7667b28
#
_cell.length_a   1.000
_cell.length_b   1.000
_cell.length_c   1.000
_cell.angle_alpha   90.00
_cell.angle_beta   90.00
_cell.angle_gamma   90.00
#
_symmetry.space_group_name_H-M   'P 1'
#
loop_
_entity.id
_entity.type
_entity.pdbx_description
1 polymer ?
#
loop_
_entity_poly.entity_id
_entity_poly.type
_entity_poly.pdbx_seq_one_letter_code
_entity_poly.pdbx_strand_id
1 'polypeptide(L)'
;MDIETCIKKLSYVGVLDFATVDESGAPQVRNISAIHYEGTSLYFLTARGKYFASQLKNDGRVQILGYTKYKEMIRLSGRAEEVPEEAQVKWRNVLYQEQPYLENVYPGETKNIDTIFLLQDYTIEYFCLSTRPITREYFVVGNAKSLKKGYHIMENCIGCGTCQAVCPQDAIRPGTPFVIDESHCLQCGNCAENCPVEAIERY
;
A
#
# COMPACT_ATOMS: atom_id res chain seq x y z
N MET A 1 2.92 -14.57 4.59
CA MET A 1 2.78 -13.30 5.37
C MET A 1 1.35 -13.21 5.84
N ASP A 2 1.03 -12.40 6.85
CA ASP A 2 -0.35 -12.09 7.26
C ASP A 2 -0.49 -10.58 7.51
N ILE A 3 -1.74 -10.13 7.67
CA ILE A 3 -2.08 -8.70 7.84
C ILE A 3 -1.41 -8.13 9.10
N GLU A 4 -1.50 -8.84 10.24
CA GLU A 4 -0.93 -8.36 11.50
C GLU A 4 0.57 -8.19 11.42
N THR A 5 1.27 -9.12 10.77
CA THR A 5 2.71 -9.03 10.55
C THR A 5 3.07 -7.83 9.66
N CYS A 6 2.30 -7.56 8.60
CA CYS A 6 2.49 -6.36 7.78
C CYS A 6 2.36 -5.08 8.61
N ILE A 7 1.31 -4.98 9.44
CA ILE A 7 1.09 -3.81 10.31
C ILE A 7 2.22 -3.65 11.34
N LYS A 8 2.65 -4.73 12.00
CA LYS A 8 3.80 -4.71 12.94
C LYS A 8 5.08 -4.24 12.26
N LYS A 9 5.34 -4.68 11.02
CA LYS A 9 6.51 -4.22 10.24
C LYS A 9 6.43 -2.73 9.91
N LEU A 10 5.26 -2.21 9.51
CA LEU A 10 5.05 -0.78 9.27
C LEU A 10 5.25 0.05 10.55
N SER A 11 4.70 -0.41 11.67
CA SER A 11 4.90 0.22 12.99
C SER A 11 6.39 0.25 13.37
N TYR A 12 7.14 -0.83 13.09
CA TYR A 12 8.58 -0.88 13.34
C TYR A 12 9.38 0.06 12.43
N VAL A 13 8.98 0.24 11.17
CA VAL A 13 9.58 1.22 10.24
C VAL A 13 9.39 2.64 10.79
N GLY A 14 8.24 2.93 11.37
CA GLY A 14 7.92 4.16 12.11
C GLY A 14 7.66 5.37 11.24
N VAL A 15 8.48 5.64 10.23
CA VAL A 15 8.29 6.74 9.26
C VAL A 15 7.88 6.15 7.93
N LEU A 16 6.69 6.50 7.46
CA LEU A 16 6.12 5.97 6.22
C LEU A 16 5.94 7.07 5.17
N ASP A 17 6.08 6.70 3.90
CA ASP A 17 5.79 7.58 2.77
C ASP A 17 4.30 7.58 2.47
N PHE A 18 3.68 8.76 2.47
CA PHE A 18 2.28 8.97 2.13
C PHE A 18 2.17 9.72 0.80
N ALA A 19 1.58 9.08 -0.19
CA ALA A 19 1.26 9.69 -1.47
C ALA A 19 -0.23 9.99 -1.57
N THR A 20 -0.55 11.20 -2.05
CA THR A 20 -1.90 11.70 -2.33
C THR A 20 -1.91 12.40 -3.68
N VAL A 21 -3.06 12.88 -4.12
CA VAL A 21 -3.18 13.73 -5.30
C VAL A 21 -3.69 15.11 -4.90
N ASP A 22 -3.19 16.15 -5.53
CA ASP A 22 -3.70 17.51 -5.36
C ASP A 22 -4.89 17.81 -6.29
N GLU A 23 -5.43 19.02 -6.22
CA GLU A 23 -6.59 19.44 -7.00
C GLU A 23 -6.36 19.40 -8.53
N SER A 24 -5.11 19.48 -8.97
CA SER A 24 -4.74 19.34 -10.37
C SER A 24 -4.58 17.88 -10.82
N GLY A 25 -4.68 16.91 -9.88
CA GLY A 25 -4.39 15.50 -10.11
C GLY A 25 -2.90 15.16 -10.03
N ALA A 26 -2.03 16.10 -9.66
CA ALA A 26 -0.60 15.85 -9.52
C ALA A 26 -0.31 15.05 -8.25
N PRO A 27 0.58 14.02 -8.32
CA PRO A 27 0.96 13.23 -7.18
C PRO A 27 1.81 14.06 -6.20
N GLN A 28 1.53 13.89 -4.91
CA GLN A 28 2.23 14.53 -3.81
C GLN A 28 2.71 13.46 -2.83
N VAL A 29 3.95 13.56 -2.33
CA VAL A 29 4.51 12.60 -1.37
C VAL A 29 5.14 13.32 -0.18
N ARG A 30 5.02 12.73 1.02
CA ARG A 30 5.64 13.19 2.27
C ARG A 30 5.84 12.04 3.23
N ASN A 31 6.78 12.21 4.15
CA ASN A 31 6.98 11.30 5.27
C ASN A 31 6.02 11.65 6.42
N ILE A 32 5.40 10.64 7.00
CA ILE A 32 4.56 10.74 8.19
C ILE A 32 5.07 9.74 9.23
N SER A 33 5.29 10.22 10.45
CA SER A 33 5.69 9.42 11.62
C SER A 33 4.63 9.44 12.72
N ALA A 34 3.75 10.44 12.75
CA ALA A 34 2.66 10.55 13.71
C ALA A 34 1.51 9.59 13.34
N ILE A 35 1.73 8.28 13.59
CA ILE A 35 0.80 7.21 13.25
C ILE A 35 0.55 6.37 14.49
N HIS A 36 -0.73 6.12 14.79
CA HIS A 36 -1.18 5.15 15.80
C HIS A 36 -1.87 3.98 15.10
N TYR A 37 -1.61 2.77 15.59
CA TYR A 37 -2.21 1.54 15.07
C TYR A 37 -3.14 0.94 16.12
N GLU A 38 -4.44 0.85 15.82
CA GLU A 38 -5.42 0.14 16.63
C GLU A 38 -5.91 -1.10 15.86
N GLY A 39 -5.35 -2.27 16.18
CA GLY A 39 -5.56 -3.47 15.36
C GLY A 39 -5.04 -3.26 13.94
N THR A 40 -5.94 -3.27 12.97
CA THR A 40 -5.63 -3.00 11.56
C THR A 40 -5.95 -1.56 11.13
N SER A 41 -6.50 -0.74 12.02
CA SER A 41 -6.81 0.67 11.73
C SER A 41 -5.60 1.56 11.95
N LEU A 42 -5.36 2.50 11.04
CA LEU A 42 -4.29 3.49 11.13
C LEU A 42 -4.89 4.87 11.37
N TYR A 43 -4.52 5.48 12.50
CA TYR A 43 -4.82 6.88 12.80
C TYR A 43 -3.57 7.72 12.60
N PHE A 44 -3.68 8.83 11.90
CA PHE A 44 -2.55 9.74 11.68
C PHE A 44 -3.00 11.19 11.70
N LEU A 45 -2.08 12.09 12.02
CA LEU A 45 -2.41 13.49 12.13
C LEU A 45 -1.63 14.37 11.14
N THR A 46 -2.26 15.51 10.83
CA THR A 46 -1.63 16.64 10.17
C THR A 46 -2.34 17.93 10.59
N ALA A 47 -1.69 19.08 10.46
CA ALA A 47 -2.40 20.35 10.73
C ALA A 47 -3.41 20.66 9.61
N ARG A 48 -4.62 21.08 9.99
CA ARG A 48 -5.75 21.31 9.06
C ARG A 48 -5.50 22.37 7.98
N GLY A 49 -4.53 23.26 8.18
CA GLY A 49 -4.13 24.25 7.18
C GLY A 49 -3.09 23.78 6.16
N LYS A 50 -2.60 22.53 6.26
CA LYS A 50 -1.64 21.99 5.30
C LYS A 50 -2.33 21.46 4.05
N TYR A 51 -1.65 21.57 2.90
CA TYR A 51 -2.13 20.98 1.64
C TYR A 51 -2.45 19.49 1.77
N PHE A 52 -1.71 18.75 2.61
CA PHE A 52 -1.99 17.34 2.88
C PHE A 52 -3.39 17.14 3.46
N ALA A 53 -3.82 17.96 4.41
CA ALA A 53 -5.16 17.87 4.96
C ALA A 53 -6.24 18.18 3.89
N SER A 54 -6.04 19.20 3.06
CA SER A 54 -6.98 19.51 1.98
C SER A 54 -7.05 18.40 0.93
N GLN A 55 -5.91 17.80 0.55
CA GLN A 55 -5.87 16.67 -0.38
C GLN A 55 -6.67 15.46 0.15
N LEU A 56 -6.51 15.12 1.43
CA LEU A 56 -7.27 14.04 2.05
C LEU A 56 -8.77 14.33 2.14
N LYS A 57 -9.14 15.58 2.44
CA LYS A 57 -10.56 15.99 2.50
C LYS A 57 -11.22 16.01 1.12
N ASN A 58 -10.51 16.45 0.10
CA ASN A 58 -11.06 16.60 -1.25
C ASN A 58 -11.17 15.24 -1.99
N ASP A 59 -10.14 14.40 -1.91
CA ASP A 59 -10.08 13.13 -2.62
C ASP A 59 -10.10 11.92 -1.67
N GLY A 60 -9.34 11.97 -0.59
CA GLY A 60 -9.21 10.89 0.40
C GLY A 60 -8.31 9.74 -0.05
N ARG A 61 -8.05 9.54 -1.35
CA ARG A 61 -7.18 8.47 -1.82
C ARG A 61 -5.75 8.65 -1.28
N VAL A 62 -5.22 7.56 -0.73
CA VAL A 62 -3.87 7.54 -0.19
C VAL A 62 -3.16 6.25 -0.54
N GLN A 63 -1.89 6.36 -0.89
CA GLN A 63 -0.94 5.24 -0.95
C GLN A 63 0.07 5.44 0.18
N ILE A 64 0.27 4.40 0.98
CA ILE A 64 1.25 4.43 2.07
C ILE A 64 2.30 3.36 1.77
N LEU A 65 3.58 3.71 1.88
CA LEU A 65 4.68 2.79 1.65
C LEU A 65 5.60 2.75 2.87
N GLY A 66 5.84 1.53 3.35
CA GLY A 66 6.93 1.22 4.26
C GLY A 66 7.96 0.32 3.56
N TYR A 67 9.26 0.65 3.73
CA TYR A 67 10.36 -0.16 3.22
C TYR A 67 11.24 -0.62 4.38
N THR A 68 11.33 -1.94 4.58
CA THR A 68 12.10 -2.51 5.67
C THR A 68 13.57 -2.69 5.29
N LYS A 69 14.45 -2.77 6.29
CA LYS A 69 15.87 -3.10 6.09
C LYS A 69 16.10 -4.48 5.44
N TYR A 70 15.07 -5.32 5.39
CA TYR A 70 15.10 -6.65 4.77
C TYR A 70 14.66 -6.66 3.30
N LYS A 71 14.58 -5.48 2.66
CA LYS A 71 14.13 -5.30 1.26
C LYS A 71 12.68 -5.70 1.02
N GLU A 72 11.86 -5.54 2.04
CA GLU A 72 10.42 -5.76 1.97
C GLU A 72 9.72 -4.42 1.77
N MET A 73 8.86 -4.32 0.77
CA MET A 73 7.96 -3.21 0.53
C MET A 73 6.56 -3.61 1.00
N ILE A 74 5.97 -2.80 1.85
CA ILE A 74 4.58 -2.96 2.29
C ILE A 74 3.82 -1.71 1.85
N ARG A 75 2.89 -1.88 0.92
CA ARG A 75 2.10 -0.79 0.37
C ARG A 75 0.65 -0.94 0.78
N LEU A 76 0.09 0.11 1.36
CA LEU A 76 -1.34 0.22 1.65
C LEU A 76 -2.00 1.11 0.60
N SER A 77 -3.15 0.71 0.11
CA SER A 77 -3.93 1.48 -0.87
C SER A 77 -5.37 1.59 -0.39
N GLY A 78 -5.84 2.80 -0.10
CA GLY A 78 -7.18 3.02 0.41
C GLY A 78 -7.63 4.48 0.35
N ARG A 79 -8.68 4.78 1.11
CA ARG A 79 -9.18 6.14 1.31
C ARG A 79 -9.14 6.46 2.80
N ALA A 80 -8.45 7.54 3.14
CA ALA A 80 -8.45 8.06 4.50
C ALA A 80 -9.63 9.03 4.69
N GLU A 81 -10.25 8.95 5.85
CA GLU A 81 -11.38 9.78 6.24
C GLU A 81 -11.02 10.59 7.48
N GLU A 82 -11.52 11.82 7.56
CA GLU A 82 -11.36 12.63 8.76
C GLU A 82 -12.16 11.98 9.90
N VAL A 83 -11.54 11.81 11.06
CA VAL A 83 -12.21 11.27 12.24
C VAL A 83 -13.30 12.27 12.70
N PRO A 84 -14.51 11.80 13.10
CA PRO A 84 -15.56 12.67 13.62
C PRO A 84 -15.09 13.60 14.75
N GLU A 85 -15.65 14.80 14.83
CA GLU A 85 -15.19 15.87 15.74
C GLU A 85 -15.12 15.42 17.20
N GLU A 86 -16.11 14.64 17.65
CA GLU A 86 -16.18 14.10 19.01
C GLU A 86 -15.05 13.13 19.35
N ALA A 87 -14.41 12.52 18.36
CA ALA A 87 -13.30 11.57 18.53
C ALA A 87 -11.91 12.21 18.32
N GLN A 88 -11.84 13.44 17.77
CA GLN A 88 -10.58 14.12 17.48
C GLN A 88 -9.68 14.26 18.71
N VAL A 89 -10.26 14.68 19.85
CA VAL A 89 -9.50 14.88 21.09
C VAL A 89 -8.92 13.57 21.62
N LYS A 90 -9.70 12.46 21.58
CA LYS A 90 -9.24 11.14 21.99
C LYS A 90 -7.98 10.74 21.24
N TRP A 91 -8.05 10.75 19.90
CA TRP A 91 -6.97 10.25 19.06
C TRP A 91 -5.76 11.19 19.02
N ARG A 92 -5.98 12.50 19.16
CA ARG A 92 -4.90 13.47 19.36
C ARG A 92 -4.09 13.12 20.61
N ASN A 93 -4.76 12.89 21.73
CA ASN A 93 -4.09 12.56 22.99
C ASN A 93 -3.29 11.25 22.88
N VAL A 94 -3.84 10.23 22.23
CA VAL A 94 -3.11 8.95 21.98
C VAL A 94 -1.85 9.21 21.16
N LEU A 95 -1.96 9.92 20.05
CA LEU A 95 -0.82 10.22 19.17
C LEU A 95 0.27 11.03 19.87
N TYR A 96 -0.10 12.03 20.68
CA TYR A 96 0.86 12.83 21.45
C TYR A 96 1.53 12.04 22.56
N GLN A 97 0.81 11.10 23.18
CA GLN A 97 1.40 10.20 24.16
C GLN A 97 2.43 9.24 23.56
N GLU A 98 2.13 8.69 22.37
CA GLU A 98 3.02 7.77 21.66
C GLU A 98 4.17 8.48 20.94
N GLN A 99 3.97 9.76 20.57
CA GLN A 99 4.89 10.58 19.79
C GLN A 99 5.19 11.91 20.52
N PRO A 100 5.94 11.87 21.67
CA PRO A 100 6.14 13.08 22.50
C PRO A 100 6.81 14.25 21.79
N TYR A 101 7.53 14.02 20.68
CA TYR A 101 8.13 15.10 19.88
C TYR A 101 7.08 16.05 19.29
N LEU A 102 5.80 15.64 19.17
CA LEU A 102 4.72 16.48 18.68
C LEU A 102 4.48 17.72 19.57
N GLU A 103 4.76 17.62 20.88
CA GLU A 103 4.72 18.77 21.78
C GLU A 103 5.78 19.85 21.44
N ASN A 104 6.88 19.47 20.77
CA ASN A 104 7.85 20.43 20.25
C ASN A 104 7.40 21.09 18.95
N VAL A 105 6.54 20.39 18.17
CA VAL A 105 6.01 20.89 16.89
C VAL A 105 4.80 21.81 17.13
N TYR A 106 3.89 21.39 18.02
CA TYR A 106 2.64 22.10 18.36
C TYR A 106 2.48 22.18 19.88
N PRO A 107 3.23 23.07 20.56
CA PRO A 107 3.23 23.14 22.02
C PRO A 107 1.90 23.67 22.58
N GLY A 108 1.49 23.12 23.72
CA GLY A 108 0.31 23.57 24.47
C GLY A 108 -0.97 23.54 23.65
N GLU A 109 -1.71 24.65 23.64
CA GLU A 109 -2.99 24.75 22.93
C GLU A 109 -2.85 24.83 21.40
N THR A 110 -1.65 25.04 20.86
CA THR A 110 -1.44 25.06 19.40
C THR A 110 -1.71 23.71 18.74
N LYS A 111 -1.66 22.62 19.50
CA LYS A 111 -2.07 21.27 19.04
C LYS A 111 -3.51 21.16 18.56
N ASN A 112 -4.37 22.12 18.95
CA ASN A 112 -5.76 22.17 18.48
C ASN A 112 -5.90 22.48 16.98
N ILE A 113 -4.80 22.83 16.29
CA ILE A 113 -4.77 22.95 14.82
C ILE A 113 -4.71 21.60 14.11
N ASP A 114 -4.33 20.53 14.83
CA ASP A 114 -4.23 19.21 14.23
C ASP A 114 -5.61 18.63 13.93
N THR A 115 -5.66 17.88 12.85
CA THR A 115 -6.79 17.06 12.45
C THR A 115 -6.33 15.62 12.24
N ILE A 116 -7.15 14.68 12.70
CA ILE A 116 -6.86 13.24 12.69
C ILE A 116 -7.60 12.58 11.54
N PHE A 117 -6.91 11.74 10.81
CA PHE A 117 -7.47 10.90 9.75
C PHE A 117 -7.36 9.43 10.12
N LEU A 118 -8.31 8.66 9.63
CA LEU A 118 -8.43 7.20 9.78
C LEU A 118 -8.33 6.52 8.42
N LEU A 119 -7.51 5.47 8.35
CA LEU A 119 -7.51 4.50 7.27
C LEU A 119 -7.87 3.13 7.85
N GLN A 120 -9.03 2.57 7.47
CA GLN A 120 -9.54 1.28 7.97
C GLN A 120 -9.92 0.31 6.84
N ASP A 121 -10.26 0.82 5.67
CA ASP A 121 -10.62 0.04 4.48
C ASP A 121 -9.54 0.21 3.41
N TYR A 122 -8.66 -0.79 3.28
CA TYR A 122 -7.51 -0.71 2.37
C TYR A 122 -7.03 -2.08 1.93
N THR A 123 -6.26 -2.11 0.85
CA THR A 123 -5.54 -3.30 0.43
C THR A 123 -4.08 -3.20 0.83
N ILE A 124 -3.46 -4.34 1.13
CA ILE A 124 -2.02 -4.45 1.37
C ILE A 124 -1.39 -5.20 0.21
N GLU A 125 -0.32 -4.66 -0.33
CA GLU A 125 0.62 -5.39 -1.18
C GLU A 125 1.94 -5.56 -0.40
N TYR A 126 2.26 -6.80 -0.06
CA TYR A 126 3.57 -7.18 0.46
C TYR A 126 4.44 -7.65 -0.71
N PHE A 127 5.64 -7.10 -0.84
CA PHE A 127 6.56 -7.42 -1.90
C PHE A 127 8.00 -7.51 -1.36
N CYS A 128 8.62 -8.69 -1.49
CA CYS A 128 9.96 -8.96 -0.98
C CYS A 128 10.91 -9.34 -2.11
N LEU A 129 12.01 -8.59 -2.23
CA LEU A 129 13.07 -8.79 -3.22
C LEU A 129 14.26 -9.58 -2.66
N SER A 130 14.24 -9.99 -1.39
CA SER A 130 15.37 -10.70 -0.77
C SER A 130 15.39 -12.21 -1.05
N THR A 131 14.33 -12.74 -1.65
CA THR A 131 14.17 -14.15 -2.00
C THR A 131 14.21 -14.37 -3.51
N ARG A 132 14.53 -15.60 -3.94
CA ARG A 132 14.39 -16.03 -5.33
C ARG A 132 13.69 -17.40 -5.37
N PRO A 133 12.52 -17.49 -6.03
CA PRO A 133 11.77 -16.38 -6.63
C PRO A 133 11.37 -15.33 -5.59
N ILE A 134 11.02 -14.13 -6.07
CA ILE A 134 10.50 -13.05 -5.21
C ILE A 134 9.20 -13.49 -4.53
N THR A 135 8.83 -12.82 -3.45
CA THR A 135 7.53 -13.05 -2.80
C THR A 135 6.64 -11.83 -2.95
N ARG A 136 5.40 -12.06 -3.37
CA ARG A 136 4.35 -11.05 -3.48
C ARG A 136 3.04 -11.60 -2.92
N GLU A 137 2.41 -10.85 -2.04
CA GLU A 137 1.14 -11.25 -1.44
C GLU A 137 0.21 -10.05 -1.36
N TYR A 138 -1.10 -10.29 -1.45
CA TYR A 138 -2.14 -9.27 -1.38
C TYR A 138 -3.13 -9.62 -0.28
N PHE A 139 -3.52 -8.61 0.49
CA PHE A 139 -4.51 -8.76 1.54
C PHE A 139 -5.55 -7.64 1.43
N VAL A 140 -6.75 -7.91 1.94
CA VAL A 140 -7.85 -6.94 2.01
C VAL A 140 -8.18 -6.72 3.48
N VAL A 141 -8.24 -5.46 3.89
CA VAL A 141 -8.63 -5.04 5.23
C VAL A 141 -9.96 -4.29 5.15
N GLY A 142 -10.88 -4.61 6.06
CA GLY A 142 -12.21 -4.01 6.10
C GLY A 142 -13.03 -4.30 4.84
N ASN A 143 -13.68 -3.28 4.30
CA ASN A 143 -14.56 -3.35 3.13
C ASN A 143 -13.86 -2.96 1.81
N ALA A 144 -12.52 -2.90 1.80
CA ALA A 144 -11.78 -2.55 0.60
C ALA A 144 -11.99 -3.57 -0.54
N LYS A 145 -11.99 -3.08 -1.77
CA LYS A 145 -12.08 -3.94 -2.95
C LYS A 145 -10.69 -4.33 -3.41
N SER A 146 -10.45 -5.63 -3.56
CA SER A 146 -9.23 -6.13 -4.19
C SER A 146 -9.28 -5.82 -5.69
N LEU A 147 -8.18 -5.26 -6.19
CA LEU A 147 -7.96 -5.11 -7.62
C LEU A 147 -6.94 -6.17 -8.04
N LYS A 148 -7.32 -7.03 -8.97
CA LYS A 148 -6.35 -7.94 -9.61
C LYS A 148 -5.32 -7.10 -10.36
N LYS A 149 -4.06 -7.48 -10.23
CA LYS A 149 -2.92 -6.84 -10.88
C LYS A 149 -2.01 -7.89 -11.48
N GLY A 150 -1.32 -7.51 -12.54
CA GLY A 150 -0.37 -8.41 -13.20
C GLY A 150 -0.89 -8.92 -14.52
N TYR A 151 -0.56 -10.16 -14.86
CA TYR A 151 -0.87 -10.77 -16.15
C TYR A 151 -1.57 -12.10 -15.95
N HIS A 152 -2.44 -12.47 -16.89
CA HIS A 152 -3.07 -13.77 -16.97
C HIS A 152 -2.91 -14.34 -18.38
N ILE A 153 -3.02 -15.67 -18.48
CA ILE A 153 -2.91 -16.38 -19.77
C ILE A 153 -4.30 -16.84 -20.17
N MET A 154 -4.67 -16.47 -21.39
CA MET A 154 -5.99 -16.73 -21.97
C MET A 154 -6.11 -18.12 -22.58
N GLU A 155 -7.35 -18.53 -22.90
CA GLU A 155 -7.70 -19.85 -23.47
C GLU A 155 -7.11 -20.12 -24.87
N ASN A 156 -6.76 -19.06 -25.62
CA ASN A 156 -6.09 -19.20 -26.93
C ASN A 156 -4.60 -19.59 -26.83
N CYS A 157 -4.09 -19.87 -25.61
CA CYS A 157 -2.74 -20.35 -25.39
C CYS A 157 -2.52 -21.70 -26.08
N ILE A 158 -1.48 -21.79 -26.91
CA ILE A 158 -1.11 -22.99 -27.66
C ILE A 158 -0.12 -23.93 -26.93
N GLY A 159 0.24 -23.61 -25.67
CA GLY A 159 1.14 -24.46 -24.89
C GLY A 159 2.59 -24.49 -25.36
N CYS A 160 3.09 -23.46 -26.06
CA CYS A 160 4.44 -23.48 -26.67
C CYS A 160 5.61 -23.34 -25.68
N GLY A 161 5.37 -22.91 -24.43
CA GLY A 161 6.38 -22.78 -23.36
C GLY A 161 7.28 -21.53 -23.44
N THR A 162 7.15 -20.69 -24.46
CA THR A 162 7.99 -19.48 -24.60
C THR A 162 7.92 -18.56 -23.38
N CYS A 163 6.71 -18.31 -22.84
CA CYS A 163 6.51 -17.48 -21.64
C CYS A 163 7.24 -18.01 -20.41
N GLN A 164 7.27 -19.34 -20.22
CA GLN A 164 8.00 -19.98 -19.14
C GLN A 164 9.51 -19.80 -19.31
N ALA A 165 10.03 -20.02 -20.52
CA ALA A 165 11.46 -19.92 -20.81
C ALA A 165 12.04 -18.52 -20.60
N VAL A 166 11.22 -17.45 -20.80
CA VAL A 166 11.66 -16.06 -20.65
C VAL A 166 11.37 -15.49 -19.26
N CYS A 167 10.72 -16.23 -18.35
CA CYS A 167 10.33 -15.70 -17.05
C CYS A 167 11.55 -15.59 -16.12
N PRO A 168 11.93 -14.37 -15.64
CA PRO A 168 13.12 -14.20 -14.80
C PRO A 168 12.96 -14.75 -13.38
N GLN A 169 11.73 -15.13 -12.98
CA GLN A 169 11.41 -15.63 -11.65
C GLN A 169 10.89 -17.09 -11.66
N ASP A 170 10.90 -17.75 -12.79
CA ASP A 170 10.34 -19.10 -12.95
C ASP A 170 8.88 -19.22 -12.48
N ALA A 171 8.13 -18.10 -12.57
CA ALA A 171 6.79 -17.96 -12.04
C ALA A 171 5.69 -18.49 -12.98
N ILE A 172 6.04 -19.28 -14.01
CA ILE A 172 5.06 -19.79 -14.99
C ILE A 172 5.12 -21.28 -15.05
N ARG A 173 4.00 -21.94 -14.77
CA ARG A 173 3.88 -23.40 -14.75
C ARG A 173 3.29 -23.91 -16.05
N PRO A 174 3.74 -25.09 -16.52
CA PRO A 174 3.18 -25.75 -17.72
C PRO A 174 1.69 -26.05 -17.55
N GLY A 175 0.97 -25.96 -18.67
CA GLY A 175 -0.47 -26.25 -18.79
C GLY A 175 -0.99 -25.87 -20.17
N THR A 176 -2.28 -26.04 -20.40
CA THR A 176 -2.97 -25.52 -21.59
C THR A 176 -4.33 -24.98 -21.13
N PRO A 177 -4.39 -23.67 -20.82
CA PRO A 177 -3.32 -22.65 -20.87
C PRO A 177 -2.23 -22.86 -19.78
N PHE A 178 -1.05 -22.27 -19.99
CA PHE A 178 -0.05 -22.11 -18.92
C PHE A 178 -0.61 -21.25 -17.78
N VAL A 179 -0.01 -21.35 -16.57
CA VAL A 179 -0.50 -20.64 -15.39
C VAL A 179 0.61 -19.78 -14.80
N ILE A 180 0.34 -18.50 -14.56
CA ILE A 180 1.24 -17.58 -13.86
C ILE A 180 1.01 -17.74 -12.35
N ASP A 181 2.09 -18.00 -11.60
CA ASP A 181 2.08 -17.94 -10.15
C ASP A 181 2.24 -16.47 -9.71
N GLU A 182 1.13 -15.84 -9.33
CA GLU A 182 1.07 -14.43 -8.96
C GLU A 182 1.97 -14.11 -7.75
N SER A 183 2.20 -15.10 -6.86
CA SER A 183 3.02 -14.93 -5.66
C SER A 183 4.52 -14.75 -5.96
N HIS A 184 4.95 -15.14 -7.16
CA HIS A 184 6.33 -15.05 -7.62
C HIS A 184 6.49 -14.14 -8.85
N CYS A 185 5.39 -13.56 -9.32
CA CYS A 185 5.39 -12.75 -10.54
C CYS A 185 5.88 -11.32 -10.27
N LEU A 186 6.93 -10.89 -11.01
CA LEU A 186 7.40 -9.49 -11.00
C LEU A 186 6.44 -8.52 -11.68
N GLN A 187 5.47 -9.01 -12.45
CA GLN A 187 4.60 -8.20 -13.30
C GLN A 187 5.39 -7.37 -14.35
N CYS A 188 6.51 -7.89 -14.81
CA CYS A 188 7.42 -7.21 -15.73
C CYS A 188 6.95 -7.18 -17.19
N GLY A 189 5.98 -8.04 -17.58
CA GLY A 189 5.44 -8.09 -18.95
C GLY A 189 6.24 -8.93 -19.95
N ASN A 190 7.43 -9.42 -19.59
CA ASN A 190 8.30 -10.15 -20.52
C ASN A 190 7.62 -11.37 -21.18
N CYS A 191 6.77 -12.07 -20.44
CA CYS A 191 5.99 -13.20 -20.97
C CYS A 191 4.95 -12.75 -22.01
N ALA A 192 4.32 -11.58 -21.82
CA ALA A 192 3.34 -11.05 -22.78
C ALA A 192 4.02 -10.59 -24.08
N GLU A 193 5.13 -9.85 -23.98
CA GLU A 193 5.90 -9.37 -25.13
C GLU A 193 6.46 -10.50 -26.01
N ASN A 194 6.71 -11.68 -25.43
CA ASN A 194 7.27 -12.83 -26.13
C ASN A 194 6.22 -13.90 -26.51
N CYS A 195 4.93 -13.65 -26.27
CA CYS A 195 3.88 -14.59 -26.61
C CYS A 195 3.57 -14.59 -28.11
N PRO A 196 3.85 -15.68 -28.87
CA PRO A 196 3.69 -15.65 -30.34
C PRO A 196 2.23 -15.58 -30.81
N VAL A 197 1.28 -15.82 -29.90
CA VAL A 197 -0.17 -15.81 -30.20
C VAL A 197 -0.91 -14.78 -29.37
N GLU A 198 -0.19 -13.85 -28.71
CA GLU A 198 -0.75 -12.77 -27.89
C GLU A 198 -1.76 -13.24 -26.83
N ALA A 199 -1.51 -14.41 -26.26
CA ALA A 199 -2.41 -15.05 -25.30
C ALA A 199 -2.18 -14.58 -23.84
N ILE A 200 -1.44 -13.49 -23.58
CA ILE A 200 -1.14 -13.00 -22.24
C ILE A 200 -1.50 -11.53 -22.12
N GLU A 201 -2.46 -11.23 -21.28
CA GLU A 201 -2.97 -9.88 -21.07
C GLU A 201 -2.78 -9.42 -19.63
N ARG A 202 -2.81 -8.09 -19.43
CA ARG A 202 -2.84 -7.46 -18.11
C ARG A 202 -4.29 -7.47 -17.59
N TYR A 203 -4.47 -7.69 -16.26
CA TYR A 203 -5.78 -7.53 -15.60
C TYR A 203 -6.30 -6.11 -15.69
#